data_42cb32c5839b359f2a22b3edf1c605bf
#
_entry.id   42cb32c5839b359f2a22b3edf1c605bf
#
_cell.length_a   1.000
_cell.length_b   1.000
_cell.length_c   1.000
_cell.angle_alpha   90.00
_cell.angle_beta   90.00
_cell.angle_gamma   90.00
#
_symmetry.space_group_name_H-M   'P 1'
#
loop_
_entity.id
_entity.type
_entity.pdbx_description
1 polymer ?
#
loop_
_entity_poly.entity_id
_entity_poly.type
_entity_poly.pdbx_seq_one_letter_code
_entity_poly.pdbx_strand_id
1 'polypeptide(L)'
;MINSFDDFHYFYLVVKHGGFSAASEAENISKSKLSRRIIDLETKFNLNLIQRTTRHFKVTELGQEFYEECCKVIAQVECAE
;
A
#
# COMPACT_ATOMS: atom_id res chain seq x y z
N MET A 1 -17.16 6.34 7.55
CA MET A 1 -16.59 7.02 6.41
C MET A 1 -15.24 6.42 6.03
N ILE A 2 -15.03 6.22 4.75
CA ILE A 2 -13.77 5.66 4.31
C ILE A 2 -12.66 6.67 4.48
N ASN A 3 -11.60 6.23 5.10
CA ASN A 3 -10.46 7.07 5.29
C ASN A 3 -9.43 6.73 4.23
N SER A 4 -9.37 7.52 3.17
CA SER A 4 -8.44 7.29 2.08
C SER A 4 -7.01 7.29 2.53
N PHE A 5 -6.72 8.06 3.57
CA PHE A 5 -5.37 8.10 4.11
C PHE A 5 -4.97 6.74 4.66
N ASP A 6 -5.89 6.04 5.32
CA ASP A 6 -5.60 4.70 5.83
C ASP A 6 -5.30 3.73 4.70
N ASP A 7 -6.05 3.81 3.61
CA ASP A 7 -5.80 2.95 2.45
C ASP A 7 -4.43 3.20 1.85
N PHE A 8 -4.05 4.46 1.72
CA PHE A 8 -2.73 4.83 1.24
C PHE A 8 -1.64 4.31 2.18
N HIS A 9 -1.88 4.42 3.47
CA HIS A 9 -0.94 3.97 4.47
C HIS A 9 -0.71 2.46 4.38
N TYR A 10 -1.79 1.70 4.20
CA TYR A 10 -1.67 0.25 4.05
C TYR A 10 -0.88 -0.12 2.80
N PHE A 11 -1.12 0.58 1.70
CA PHE A 11 -0.35 0.36 0.48
C PHE A 11 1.14 0.66 0.72
N TYR A 12 1.41 1.78 1.37
CA TYR A 12 2.77 2.15 1.73
C TYR A 12 3.46 1.03 2.52
N LEU A 13 2.78 0.49 3.52
CA LEU A 13 3.35 -0.56 4.36
C LEU A 13 3.66 -1.82 3.56
N VAL A 14 2.75 -2.22 2.69
CA VAL A 14 2.96 -3.43 1.90
C VAL A 14 4.16 -3.28 0.97
N VAL A 15 4.29 -2.14 0.32
CA VAL A 15 5.42 -1.91 -0.58
C VAL A 15 6.72 -1.76 0.21
N LYS A 16 6.67 -1.04 1.32
CA LYS A 16 7.84 -0.84 2.16
C LYS A 16 8.45 -2.16 2.63
N HIS A 17 7.59 -3.11 3.01
CA HIS A 17 8.06 -4.38 3.53
C HIS A 17 8.26 -5.44 2.45
N GLY A 18 7.90 -5.12 1.20
CA GLY A 18 8.16 -6.00 0.09
C GLY A 18 7.12 -7.09 -0.13
N GLY A 19 5.94 -6.94 0.45
CA GLY A 19 4.87 -7.92 0.23
C GLY A 19 3.88 -7.99 1.36
N PHE A 20 2.80 -8.72 1.12
CA PHE A 20 1.73 -8.83 2.11
C PHE A 20 2.16 -9.61 3.35
N SER A 21 2.89 -10.70 3.17
CA SER A 21 3.32 -11.51 4.31
C SER A 21 4.27 -10.74 5.20
N ALA A 22 5.26 -10.10 4.62
CA ALA A 22 6.24 -9.33 5.38
C ALA A 22 5.57 -8.17 6.11
N ALA A 23 4.66 -7.46 5.43
CA ALA A 23 3.95 -6.34 6.04
C ALA A 23 3.05 -6.84 7.18
N SER A 24 2.39 -7.97 6.96
CA SER A 24 1.52 -8.55 7.98
C SER A 24 2.29 -8.84 9.26
N GLU A 25 3.46 -9.45 9.12
CA GLU A 25 4.28 -9.79 10.27
C GLU A 25 4.85 -8.55 10.95
N ALA A 26 5.35 -7.62 10.15
CA ALA A 26 6.01 -6.43 10.71
C ALA A 26 5.02 -5.51 11.41
N GLU A 27 3.81 -5.38 10.86
CA GLU A 27 2.82 -4.42 11.37
C GLU A 27 1.73 -5.07 12.20
N ASN A 28 1.76 -6.39 12.33
CA ASN A 28 0.75 -7.13 13.09
C ASN A 28 -0.65 -6.87 12.54
N ILE A 29 -0.79 -6.90 11.23
CA ILE A 29 -2.06 -6.71 10.53
C ILE A 29 -2.28 -7.94 9.65
N SER A 30 -3.52 -8.46 9.61
CA SER A 30 -3.78 -9.67 8.82
C SER A 30 -3.55 -9.41 7.35
N LYS A 31 -3.07 -10.43 6.63
CA LYS A 31 -2.87 -10.33 5.19
C LYS A 31 -4.18 -10.06 4.46
N SER A 32 -5.27 -10.65 4.94
CA SER A 32 -6.59 -10.42 4.35
C SER A 32 -6.98 -8.96 4.42
N LYS A 33 -6.72 -8.33 5.55
CA LYS A 33 -7.05 -6.91 5.71
C LYS A 33 -6.20 -6.05 4.78
N LEU A 34 -4.90 -6.33 4.71
CA LEU A 34 -4.00 -5.59 3.85
C LEU A 34 -4.43 -5.72 2.38
N SER A 35 -4.70 -6.95 1.96
CA SER A 35 -5.09 -7.22 0.59
C SER A 35 -6.40 -6.52 0.24
N ARG A 36 -7.37 -6.60 1.13
CA ARG A 36 -8.68 -5.99 0.90
C ARG A 36 -8.56 -4.47 0.79
N ARG A 37 -7.77 -3.86 1.65
CA ARG A 37 -7.62 -2.40 1.62
C ARG A 37 -6.98 -1.95 0.32
N ILE A 38 -6.02 -2.69 -0.17
CA ILE A 38 -5.36 -2.33 -1.42
C ILE A 38 -6.30 -2.55 -2.60
N ILE A 39 -7.09 -3.62 -2.59
CA ILE A 39 -8.07 -3.85 -3.63
C ILE A 39 -9.10 -2.72 -3.64
N ASP A 40 -9.57 -2.32 -2.46
CA ASP A 40 -10.51 -1.21 -2.35
C ASP A 40 -9.91 0.08 -2.92
N LEU A 41 -8.65 0.33 -2.63
CA LEU A 41 -7.95 1.51 -3.14
C LEU A 41 -7.87 1.47 -4.66
N GLU A 42 -7.47 0.32 -5.22
CA GLU A 42 -7.38 0.15 -6.65
C GLU A 42 -8.74 0.35 -7.33
N THR A 43 -9.77 -0.18 -6.71
CA THR A 43 -11.13 -0.08 -7.27
C THR A 43 -11.63 1.36 -7.20
N LYS A 44 -11.39 2.01 -6.07
CA LYS A 44 -11.85 3.38 -5.86
C LYS A 44 -11.29 4.34 -6.90
N PHE A 45 -10.02 4.19 -7.25
CA PHE A 45 -9.36 5.07 -8.20
C PHE A 45 -9.22 4.45 -9.58
N ASN A 46 -9.72 3.23 -9.77
CA ASN A 46 -9.64 2.52 -11.04
C ASN A 46 -8.19 2.40 -11.52
N LEU A 47 -7.32 2.00 -10.63
CA LEU A 47 -5.89 1.87 -10.90
C LEU A 47 -5.42 0.46 -10.58
N ASN A 48 -4.37 0.04 -11.28
CA ASN A 48 -3.69 -1.21 -10.95
C ASN A 48 -2.36 -0.86 -10.31
N LEU A 49 -2.25 -1.12 -9.01
CA LEU A 49 -1.06 -0.78 -8.26
C LEU A 49 -0.14 -1.98 -8.04
N ILE A 50 -0.71 -3.18 -8.00
CA ILE A 50 0.02 -4.41 -7.76
C ILE A 50 -0.13 -5.32 -8.98
N GLN A 51 0.96 -5.92 -9.43
CA GLN A 51 0.90 -6.92 -10.49
C GLN A 51 0.45 -8.25 -9.90
N ARG A 52 -0.67 -8.77 -10.42
CA ARG A 52 -1.28 -9.99 -9.88
C ARG A 52 -0.90 -11.23 -10.66
N THR A 53 -0.22 -11.07 -11.78
CA THR A 53 0.09 -12.18 -12.67
C THR A 53 1.43 -12.82 -12.36
N THR A 54 2.19 -12.29 -11.42
CA THR A 54 3.48 -12.83 -11.07
C THR A 54 3.40 -13.59 -9.76
N ARG A 55 4.33 -14.53 -9.57
CA ARG A 55 4.42 -15.30 -8.34
C ARG A 55 4.92 -14.44 -7.19
N HIS A 56 5.78 -13.50 -7.51
CA HIS A 56 6.39 -12.65 -6.48
C HIS A 56 5.66 -11.34 -6.42
N PHE A 57 5.66 -10.76 -5.24
CA PHE A 57 5.07 -9.44 -5.05
C PHE A 57 5.79 -8.45 -5.96
N LYS A 58 5.03 -7.72 -6.73
CA LYS A 58 5.60 -6.72 -7.63
C LYS A 58 4.60 -5.58 -7.83
N VAL A 59 5.13 -4.37 -7.81
CA VAL A 59 4.32 -3.16 -7.98
C VAL A 59 4.34 -2.76 -9.45
N THR A 60 3.22 -2.28 -9.96
CA THR A 60 3.17 -1.75 -11.31
C THR A 60 3.95 -0.45 -11.36
N GLU A 61 4.22 0.03 -12.59
CA GLU A 61 4.88 1.32 -12.75
C GLU A 61 4.08 2.42 -12.07
N LEU A 62 2.77 2.40 -12.28
CA LEU A 62 1.88 3.36 -11.63
C LEU A 62 1.91 3.20 -10.12
N GLY A 63 1.96 1.96 -9.64
CA GLY A 63 2.05 1.69 -8.22
C GLY A 63 3.32 2.24 -7.61
N GLN A 64 4.42 2.16 -8.33
CA GLN A 64 5.69 2.70 -7.85
C GLN A 64 5.61 4.22 -7.71
N GLU A 65 5.02 4.89 -8.69
CA GLU A 65 4.84 6.34 -8.62
C GLU A 65 3.94 6.70 -7.44
N PHE A 66 2.89 5.93 -7.25
CA PHE A 66 1.96 6.15 -6.15
C PHE A 66 2.65 5.99 -4.81
N TYR A 67 3.49 4.96 -4.70
CA TYR A 67 4.24 4.72 -3.48
C TYR A 67 5.17 5.90 -3.16
N GLU A 68 5.82 6.44 -4.18
CA GLU A 68 6.71 7.57 -3.98
C GLU A 68 5.97 8.78 -3.44
N GLU A 69 4.75 9.01 -3.93
CA GLU A 69 3.92 10.09 -3.39
C GLU A 69 3.51 9.81 -1.95
N CYS A 70 3.20 8.56 -1.63
CA CYS A 70 2.88 8.18 -0.26
C CYS A 70 4.06 8.46 0.67
N CYS A 71 5.27 8.15 0.21
CA CYS A 71 6.46 8.40 1.00
C CYS A 71 6.61 9.87 1.35
N LYS A 72 6.32 10.74 0.39
CA LYS A 72 6.43 12.19 0.62
C LYS A 72 5.44 12.65 1.68
N VAL A 73 4.20 12.18 1.59
CA VAL A 73 3.17 12.55 2.55
C VAL A 73 3.52 12.07 3.95
N ILE A 74 3.95 10.81 4.05
CA ILE A 74 4.26 10.23 5.34
C ILE A 74 5.49 10.90 5.96
N ALA A 75 6.47 11.20 5.13
CA ALA A 75 7.67 11.91 5.62
C ALA A 75 7.30 13.27 6.19
N GLN A 76 6.38 13.99 5.56
CA GLN A 76 5.95 15.29 6.06
C GLN A 76 5.26 15.16 7.41
N VAL A 77 4.41 14.14 7.56
CA VAL A 77 3.74 13.92 8.84
C VAL A 77 4.74 13.60 9.93
N GLU A 78 5.72 12.77 9.62
CA GLU A 78 6.74 12.39 10.60
C GLU A 78 7.65 13.57 10.95
N CYS A 79 7.96 14.40 9.96
CA CYS A 79 8.82 15.55 10.20
C CYS A 79 8.13 16.67 10.96
N ALA A 80 6.82 16.63 11.02
CA ALA A 80 6.05 17.67 11.69
C ALA A 80 6.09 17.57 13.21
N GLU A 81 6.68 16.55 13.74
CA GLU A 81 6.75 16.37 15.19
C GLU A 81 7.58 17.45 15.86
#